data_7a234873c18b3a91d4601878582f47c7
#
_entry.id   7a234873c18b3a91d4601878582f47c7
#
_cell.length_a   1.000
_cell.length_b   1.000
_cell.length_c   1.000
_cell.angle_alpha   90.00
_cell.angle_beta   90.00
_cell.angle_gamma   90.00
#
_symmetry.space_group_name_H-M   'P 1'
#
loop_
_entity.id
_entity.type
_entity.pdbx_description
1 polymer ?
#
loop_
_entity_poly.entity_id
_entity_poly.type
_entity_poly.pdbx_seq_one_letter_code
_entity_poly.pdbx_strand_id
1 'polypeptide(L)'
;MRSTKFNFRFQSYPNTIEEERKKRGWAQGTLAERAGVSRGSIGKLEIWAAGGVPSKEEMKTISDTTAQLIADALGMRLEDLFEHYAAAAAEYKPRVKPFATKAERDAAIIAALEPVKYTALKMSGVLRCKDVWYEMEDIIAEAYGELVIVAEEAFTRGISAGVCFDAYACGAVKKRLLRLNRYHGQQCRKAELVSYEAYFPLH
;
A
#
# COMPACT_ATOMS: atom_id res chain seq x y z
N MET A 1 28.30 0.47 0.55
CA MET A 1 27.28 1.54 0.62
C MET A 1 26.01 1.01 -0.03
N ARG A 2 24.97 0.70 0.74
CA ARG A 2 23.68 0.25 0.20
C ARG A 2 22.99 1.45 -0.43
N SER A 3 22.82 1.42 -1.75
CA SER A 3 22.05 2.44 -2.46
C SER A 3 20.56 2.26 -2.14
N THR A 4 20.05 3.04 -1.21
CA THR A 4 18.62 3.09 -0.85
C THR A 4 17.81 3.92 -1.86
N LYS A 5 18.12 3.82 -3.16
CA LYS A 5 17.59 4.75 -4.16
C LYS A 5 16.11 4.51 -4.51
N PHE A 6 15.61 3.30 -4.31
CA PHE A 6 14.26 2.94 -4.72
C PHE A 6 13.55 2.21 -3.58
N ASN A 7 12.28 2.39 -3.45
CA ASN A 7 11.40 1.64 -2.54
C ASN A 7 10.03 1.55 -3.20
N PHE A 8 9.93 0.70 -4.21
CA PHE A 8 8.72 0.46 -4.96
C PHE A 8 8.42 -1.04 -5.03
N ARG A 9 7.25 -1.39 -5.51
CA ARG A 9 6.85 -2.77 -5.75
C ARG A 9 6.62 -2.96 -7.24
N PHE A 10 7.04 -4.11 -7.76
CA PHE A 10 6.87 -4.48 -9.16
C PHE A 10 6.39 -5.92 -9.27
N GLN A 11 5.94 -6.29 -10.46
CA GLN A 11 5.49 -7.65 -10.76
C GLN A 11 6.67 -8.61 -10.67
N SER A 12 6.55 -9.64 -9.82
CA SER A 12 7.63 -10.58 -9.52
C SER A 12 7.77 -11.71 -10.53
N TYR A 13 6.87 -11.83 -11.48
CA TYR A 13 6.84 -12.88 -12.51
C TYR A 13 6.82 -12.24 -13.91
N PRO A 14 7.51 -12.80 -14.93
CA PRO A 14 8.42 -13.95 -14.84
C PRO A 14 9.74 -13.61 -14.11
N ASN A 15 10.37 -14.63 -13.52
CA ASN A 15 11.69 -14.51 -12.91
C ASN A 15 12.50 -15.81 -13.11
N THR A 16 13.82 -15.73 -12.95
CA THR A 16 14.77 -16.84 -13.14
C THR A 16 15.35 -17.36 -11.83
N ILE A 17 14.74 -17.05 -10.68
CA ILE A 17 15.25 -17.36 -9.33
C ILE A 17 15.50 -18.87 -9.17
N GLU A 18 14.53 -19.69 -9.57
CA GLU A 18 14.61 -21.15 -9.42
C GLU A 18 15.76 -21.75 -10.23
N GLU A 19 15.91 -21.29 -11.48
CA GLU A 19 16.97 -21.75 -12.38
C GLU A 19 18.34 -21.42 -11.83
N GLU A 20 18.53 -20.16 -11.41
CA GLU A 20 19.81 -19.67 -10.92
C GLU A 20 20.20 -20.30 -9.58
N ARG A 21 19.23 -20.56 -8.72
CA ARG A 21 19.44 -21.30 -7.48
C ARG A 21 19.85 -22.76 -7.75
N LYS A 22 19.14 -23.43 -8.66
CA LYS A 22 19.42 -24.83 -9.05
C LYS A 22 20.80 -24.97 -9.71
N LYS A 23 21.22 -24.05 -10.57
CA LYS A 23 22.58 -24.02 -11.14
C LYS A 23 23.66 -24.00 -10.06
N ARG A 24 23.39 -23.39 -8.90
CA ARG A 24 24.32 -23.35 -7.73
C ARG A 24 24.17 -24.54 -6.80
N GLY A 25 23.25 -25.46 -7.07
CA GLY A 25 22.94 -26.60 -6.19
C GLY A 25 22.34 -26.22 -4.84
N TRP A 26 21.72 -25.06 -4.73
CA TRP A 26 21.17 -24.59 -3.45
C TRP A 26 19.72 -25.04 -3.24
N ALA A 27 19.40 -25.41 -1.98
CA ALA A 27 18.01 -25.55 -1.56
C ALA A 27 17.35 -24.18 -1.39
N GLN A 28 16.00 -24.12 -1.43
CA GLN A 28 15.24 -22.88 -1.19
C GLN A 28 15.60 -22.23 0.18
N GLY A 29 15.80 -23.07 1.20
CA GLY A 29 16.23 -22.63 2.52
C GLY A 29 17.60 -21.95 2.51
N THR A 30 18.56 -22.50 1.76
CA THR A 30 19.90 -21.94 1.61
C THR A 30 19.88 -20.55 0.93
N LEU A 31 19.08 -20.40 -0.12
CA LEU A 31 18.92 -19.09 -0.75
C LEU A 31 18.22 -18.08 0.19
N ALA A 32 17.18 -18.53 0.89
CA ALA A 32 16.45 -17.69 1.84
C ALA A 32 17.36 -17.18 2.96
N GLU A 33 18.20 -18.05 3.55
CA GLU A 33 19.17 -17.70 4.59
C GLU A 33 20.21 -16.70 4.07
N ARG A 34 20.79 -16.93 2.88
CA ARG A 34 21.77 -16.03 2.27
C ARG A 34 21.19 -14.66 1.92
N ALA A 35 19.95 -14.62 1.46
CA ALA A 35 19.26 -13.39 1.12
C ALA A 35 18.65 -12.68 2.35
N GLY A 36 18.60 -13.33 3.51
CA GLY A 36 17.95 -12.79 4.70
C GLY A 36 16.42 -12.63 4.54
N VAL A 37 15.79 -13.51 3.76
CA VAL A 37 14.35 -13.53 3.51
C VAL A 37 13.72 -14.84 4.00
N SER A 38 12.39 -14.91 4.10
CA SER A 38 11.74 -16.17 4.50
C SER A 38 11.80 -17.21 3.37
N ARG A 39 11.95 -18.51 3.74
CA ARG A 39 11.84 -19.63 2.79
C ARG A 39 10.51 -19.59 2.03
N GLY A 40 9.41 -19.24 2.71
CA GLY A 40 8.10 -19.10 2.08
C GLY A 40 8.06 -18.02 1.01
N SER A 41 8.86 -16.95 1.13
CA SER A 41 8.99 -15.93 0.08
C SER A 41 9.66 -16.49 -1.16
N ILE A 42 10.77 -17.23 -1.00
CA ILE A 42 11.45 -17.88 -2.13
C ILE A 42 10.52 -18.90 -2.78
N GLY A 43 9.88 -19.79 -2.01
CA GLY A 43 8.96 -20.80 -2.55
C GLY A 43 7.80 -20.19 -3.35
N LYS A 44 7.23 -19.09 -2.89
CA LYS A 44 6.19 -18.36 -3.65
C LYS A 44 6.70 -17.82 -4.97
N LEU A 45 7.88 -17.23 -5.01
CA LEU A 45 8.47 -16.66 -6.23
C LEU A 45 8.79 -17.76 -7.27
N GLU A 46 9.24 -18.94 -6.83
CA GLU A 46 9.55 -20.07 -7.70
C GLU A 46 8.29 -20.76 -8.23
N ILE A 47 7.25 -20.95 -7.42
CA ILE A 47 5.97 -21.54 -7.87
C ILE A 47 5.37 -20.72 -9.02
N TRP A 48 5.55 -19.41 -9.00
CA TRP A 48 5.04 -18.54 -10.07
C TRP A 48 5.90 -18.55 -11.32
N ALA A 49 7.18 -18.88 -11.20
CA ALA A 49 8.05 -19.10 -12.37
C ALA A 49 7.73 -20.41 -13.12
N ALA A 50 7.27 -21.46 -12.41
CA ALA A 50 7.04 -22.78 -12.95
C ALA A 50 5.75 -22.96 -13.79
N GLY A 51 5.15 -21.89 -14.31
CA GLY A 51 4.04 -21.96 -15.27
C GLY A 51 2.63 -21.94 -14.68
N GLY A 52 2.48 -21.76 -13.38
CA GLY A 52 1.20 -21.37 -12.80
C GLY A 52 0.92 -19.91 -13.13
N VAL A 53 0.24 -19.63 -14.26
CA VAL A 53 -0.20 -18.26 -14.57
C VAL A 53 -1.11 -17.80 -13.43
N PRO A 54 -0.68 -16.82 -12.60
CA PRO A 54 -1.58 -16.26 -11.60
C PRO A 54 -2.80 -15.72 -12.32
N SER A 55 -4.00 -15.99 -11.81
CA SER A 55 -5.19 -15.26 -12.28
C SER A 55 -4.90 -13.76 -12.21
N LYS A 56 -5.46 -12.95 -13.11
CA LYS A 56 -5.24 -11.47 -13.16
C LYS A 56 -5.40 -10.77 -11.80
N GLU A 57 -6.13 -11.37 -10.87
CA GLU A 57 -6.39 -10.84 -9.53
C GLU A 57 -5.26 -11.16 -8.51
N GLU A 58 -4.38 -12.09 -8.83
CA GLU A 58 -3.27 -12.51 -7.97
C GLU A 58 -1.88 -12.10 -8.51
N MET A 59 -1.77 -11.01 -9.26
CA MET A 59 -0.49 -10.47 -9.68
C MET A 59 0.35 -10.09 -8.46
N LYS A 60 1.15 -11.04 -8.00
CA LYS A 60 1.94 -10.90 -6.77
C LYS A 60 3.13 -10.02 -7.07
N THR A 61 3.23 -8.96 -6.30
CA THR A 61 4.31 -8.00 -6.41
C THR A 61 5.36 -8.25 -5.33
N ILE A 62 6.62 -8.01 -5.68
CA ILE A 62 7.75 -7.99 -4.74
C ILE A 62 8.21 -6.55 -4.53
N SER A 63 8.74 -6.24 -3.33
CA SER A 63 9.42 -4.95 -3.12
C SER A 63 10.81 -4.99 -3.74
N ASP A 64 11.27 -3.87 -4.27
CA ASP A 64 12.63 -3.72 -4.80
C ASP A 64 13.69 -4.11 -3.77
N THR A 65 13.48 -3.76 -2.50
CA THR A 65 14.39 -4.12 -1.40
C THR A 65 14.52 -5.63 -1.24
N THR A 66 13.39 -6.37 -1.28
CA THR A 66 13.43 -7.84 -1.16
C THR A 66 14.05 -8.47 -2.41
N ALA A 67 13.73 -7.94 -3.58
CA ALA A 67 14.30 -8.40 -4.84
C ALA A 67 15.82 -8.18 -4.87
N GLN A 68 16.31 -7.02 -4.38
CA GLN A 68 17.73 -6.73 -4.27
C GLN A 68 18.47 -7.70 -3.36
N LEU A 69 17.90 -8.04 -2.20
CA LEU A 69 18.49 -9.02 -1.29
C LEU A 69 18.66 -10.40 -1.96
N ILE A 70 17.69 -10.81 -2.77
CA ILE A 70 17.74 -12.08 -3.51
C ILE A 70 18.79 -11.99 -4.63
N ALA A 71 18.81 -10.89 -5.37
CA ALA A 71 19.77 -10.65 -6.44
C ALA A 71 21.22 -10.61 -5.91
N ASP A 72 21.45 -9.91 -4.80
CA ASP A 72 22.75 -9.85 -4.11
C ASP A 72 23.21 -11.24 -3.68
N ALA A 73 22.32 -12.05 -3.12
CA ALA A 73 22.62 -13.42 -2.70
C ALA A 73 22.97 -14.33 -3.90
N LEU A 74 22.37 -14.11 -5.06
CA LEU A 74 22.67 -14.83 -6.29
C LEU A 74 23.84 -14.22 -7.08
N GLY A 75 24.31 -13.03 -6.72
CA GLY A 75 25.35 -12.31 -7.46
C GLY A 75 24.90 -11.85 -8.85
N MET A 76 23.63 -11.52 -9.01
CA MET A 76 22.99 -11.14 -10.26
C MET A 76 22.45 -9.71 -10.22
N ARG A 77 22.19 -9.11 -11.38
CA ARG A 77 21.48 -7.84 -11.47
C ARG A 77 19.97 -8.10 -11.40
N LEU A 78 19.22 -7.12 -10.93
CA LEU A 78 17.75 -7.20 -10.83
C LEU A 78 17.07 -7.40 -12.19
N GLU A 79 17.60 -6.73 -13.23
CA GLU A 79 17.11 -6.80 -14.61
C GLU A 79 17.26 -8.19 -15.21
N ASP A 80 18.31 -8.93 -14.81
CA ASP A 80 18.57 -10.29 -15.29
C ASP A 80 17.73 -11.33 -14.53
N LEU A 81 17.29 -11.00 -13.32
CA LEU A 81 16.52 -11.89 -12.46
C LEU A 81 15.01 -11.71 -12.61
N PHE A 82 14.55 -10.49 -12.89
CA PHE A 82 13.14 -10.14 -13.00
C PHE A 82 12.85 -9.35 -14.28
N GLU A 83 12.07 -9.93 -15.18
CA GLU A 83 11.74 -9.35 -16.50
C GLU A 83 11.10 -7.94 -16.39
N HIS A 84 10.20 -7.76 -15.43
CA HIS A 84 9.46 -6.49 -15.29
C HIS A 84 10.15 -5.42 -14.45
N TYR A 85 11.36 -5.70 -13.91
CA TYR A 85 12.04 -4.76 -13.04
C TYR A 85 12.43 -3.46 -13.77
N ALA A 86 13.05 -3.55 -14.93
CA ALA A 86 13.55 -2.38 -15.66
C ALA A 86 12.41 -1.41 -16.05
N ALA A 87 11.27 -1.94 -16.52
CA ALA A 87 10.10 -1.16 -16.85
C ALA A 87 9.52 -0.47 -15.61
N ALA A 88 9.36 -1.21 -14.52
CA ALA A 88 8.85 -0.67 -13.25
C ALA A 88 9.79 0.37 -12.64
N ALA A 89 11.12 0.18 -12.75
CA ALA A 89 12.11 1.15 -12.30
C ALA A 89 12.05 2.46 -13.11
N ALA A 90 11.82 2.37 -14.43
CA ALA A 90 11.65 3.53 -15.28
C ALA A 90 10.37 4.33 -14.97
N GLU A 91 9.29 3.64 -14.58
CA GLU A 91 8.03 4.27 -14.19
C GLU A 91 8.03 4.77 -12.74
N TYR A 92 9.00 4.38 -11.94
CA TYR A 92 9.05 4.75 -10.53
C TYR A 92 9.24 6.25 -10.35
N LYS A 93 8.29 6.87 -9.66
CA LYS A 93 8.38 8.27 -9.26
C LYS A 93 8.89 8.34 -7.82
N PRO A 94 10.11 8.85 -7.59
CA PRO A 94 10.66 8.97 -6.24
C PRO A 94 9.76 9.85 -5.37
N ARG A 95 9.79 9.61 -4.07
CA ARG A 95 9.10 10.52 -3.13
C ARG A 95 9.92 11.79 -2.96
N VAL A 96 9.25 12.91 -3.02
CA VAL A 96 9.80 14.24 -2.75
C VAL A 96 9.10 14.83 -1.56
N LYS A 97 9.84 15.53 -0.70
CA LYS A 97 9.25 16.29 0.38
C LYS A 97 8.65 17.57 -0.22
N PRO A 98 7.33 17.75 -0.16
CA PRO A 98 6.68 18.93 -0.74
C PRO A 98 6.92 20.20 0.09
N PHE A 99 7.40 20.05 1.34
CA PHE A 99 7.65 21.12 2.29
C PHE A 99 9.06 21.03 2.82
N ALA A 100 9.79 22.14 2.86
CA ALA A 100 11.10 22.23 3.48
C ALA A 100 11.00 22.55 4.99
N THR A 101 9.96 23.29 5.39
CA THR A 101 9.76 23.78 6.76
C THR A 101 8.38 23.41 7.31
N LYS A 102 8.24 23.44 8.64
CA LYS A 102 6.94 23.28 9.30
C LYS A 102 5.96 24.39 8.91
N ALA A 103 6.45 25.61 8.74
CA ALA A 103 5.61 26.76 8.35
C ALA A 103 5.00 26.55 6.96
N GLU A 104 5.76 26.03 6.00
CA GLU A 104 5.25 25.67 4.68
C GLU A 104 4.20 24.54 4.73
N ARG A 105 4.43 23.53 5.57
CA ARG A 105 3.45 22.47 5.82
C ARG A 105 2.14 23.03 6.37
N ASP A 106 2.23 23.88 7.39
CA ASP A 106 1.07 24.47 8.05
C ASP A 106 0.30 25.41 7.09
N ALA A 107 0.99 26.17 6.26
CA ALA A 107 0.39 26.96 5.19
C ALA A 107 -0.33 26.08 4.15
N ALA A 108 0.26 24.94 3.78
CA ALA A 108 -0.36 24.00 2.86
C ALA A 108 -1.60 23.32 3.45
N ILE A 109 -1.61 23.02 4.77
CA ILE A 109 -2.81 22.54 5.46
C ILE A 109 -3.94 23.55 5.33
N ILE A 110 -3.67 24.83 5.61
CA ILE A 110 -4.66 25.91 5.51
C ILE A 110 -5.19 26.01 4.07
N ALA A 111 -4.32 25.99 3.06
CA ALA A 111 -4.72 26.05 1.66
C ALA A 111 -5.57 24.85 1.23
N ALA A 112 -5.31 23.67 1.80
CA ALA A 112 -6.03 22.43 1.48
C ALA A 112 -7.39 22.28 2.19
N LEU A 113 -7.75 23.13 3.15
CA LEU A 113 -9.01 23.01 3.91
C LEU A 113 -10.24 23.01 3.00
N GLU A 114 -10.36 23.95 2.07
CA GLU A 114 -11.52 24.03 1.17
C GLU A 114 -11.60 22.85 0.18
N PRO A 115 -10.53 22.44 -0.54
CA PRO A 115 -10.55 21.23 -1.37
C PRO A 115 -10.93 19.98 -0.60
N VAL A 116 -10.42 19.82 0.63
CA VAL A 116 -10.70 18.67 1.50
C VAL A 116 -12.14 18.69 1.97
N LYS A 117 -12.67 19.84 2.40
CA LYS A 117 -14.09 20.02 2.75
C LYS A 117 -14.99 19.64 1.59
N TYR A 118 -14.71 20.13 0.38
CA TYR A 118 -15.46 19.79 -0.80
C TYR A 118 -15.45 18.27 -1.10
N THR A 119 -14.30 17.64 -0.90
CA THR A 119 -14.17 16.18 -1.02
C THR A 119 -15.03 15.45 0.02
N ALA A 120 -15.03 15.90 1.26
CA ALA A 120 -15.87 15.35 2.33
C ALA A 120 -17.36 15.47 2.01
N LEU A 121 -17.79 16.64 1.55
CA LEU A 121 -19.18 16.89 1.13
C LEU A 121 -19.60 15.97 -0.02
N LYS A 122 -18.77 15.76 -1.02
CA LYS A 122 -19.05 14.79 -2.09
C LYS A 122 -19.17 13.36 -1.60
N MET A 123 -18.41 13.01 -0.57
CA MET A 123 -18.42 11.66 0.00
C MET A 123 -19.62 11.42 0.94
N SER A 124 -20.26 12.45 1.46
CA SER A 124 -21.38 12.33 2.40
C SER A 124 -22.54 11.50 1.85
N GLY A 125 -22.82 11.59 0.54
CA GLY A 125 -23.85 10.79 -0.12
C GLY A 125 -23.53 9.29 -0.22
N VAL A 126 -22.24 8.92 -0.10
CA VAL A 126 -21.75 7.52 -0.15
C VAL A 126 -21.62 6.92 1.24
N LEU A 127 -21.49 7.77 2.29
CA LEU A 127 -21.29 7.38 3.67
C LEU A 127 -22.63 7.04 4.37
N ARG A 128 -23.54 6.38 3.67
CA ARG A 128 -24.82 5.94 4.23
C ARG A 128 -24.70 4.49 4.66
N CYS A 129 -24.43 4.28 5.95
CA CYS A 129 -24.77 3.01 6.59
C CYS A 129 -26.23 3.07 7.05
N LYS A 130 -27.00 1.98 6.91
CA LYS A 130 -28.45 1.97 7.18
C LYS A 130 -28.82 2.47 8.59
N ASP A 131 -27.91 2.35 9.55
CA ASP A 131 -28.16 2.58 10.96
C ASP A 131 -27.23 3.61 11.62
N VAL A 132 -26.29 4.18 10.87
CA VAL A 132 -25.36 5.22 11.38
C VAL A 132 -25.51 6.47 10.54
N TRP A 133 -26.07 7.49 11.14
CA TRP A 133 -26.16 8.83 10.57
C TRP A 133 -24.88 9.58 10.97
N TYR A 134 -24.05 9.90 9.97
CA TYR A 134 -22.98 10.87 10.16
C TYR A 134 -23.55 12.26 9.95
N GLU A 135 -23.42 13.10 10.95
CA GLU A 135 -23.66 14.51 10.74
C GLU A 135 -22.60 15.06 9.79
N MET A 136 -22.94 16.10 9.06
CA MET A 136 -22.03 16.68 8.08
C MET A 136 -20.76 17.20 8.75
N GLU A 137 -20.91 17.75 9.93
CA GLU A 137 -19.85 18.27 10.78
C GLU A 137 -18.85 17.18 11.17
N ASP A 138 -19.33 15.97 11.50
CA ASP A 138 -18.48 14.83 11.85
C ASP A 138 -17.64 14.38 10.67
N ILE A 139 -18.25 14.33 9.48
CA ILE A 139 -17.53 13.96 8.24
C ILE A 139 -16.44 14.98 7.91
N ILE A 140 -16.73 16.27 8.08
CA ILE A 140 -15.76 17.35 7.84
C ILE A 140 -14.66 17.32 8.91
N ALA A 141 -15.00 17.11 10.19
CA ALA A 141 -14.02 16.99 11.26
C ALA A 141 -13.06 15.82 11.05
N GLU A 142 -13.58 14.66 10.65
CA GLU A 142 -12.74 13.50 10.31
C GLU A 142 -11.84 13.77 9.09
N ALA A 143 -12.35 14.46 8.09
CA ALA A 143 -11.58 14.84 6.91
C ALA A 143 -10.44 15.81 7.25
N TYR A 144 -10.66 16.76 8.15
CA TYR A 144 -9.62 17.68 8.62
C TYR A 144 -8.60 16.99 9.52
N GLY A 145 -9.03 16.04 10.35
CA GLY A 145 -8.11 15.20 11.13
C GLY A 145 -7.17 14.40 10.22
N GLU A 146 -7.70 13.78 9.18
CA GLU A 146 -6.88 13.04 8.19
C GLU A 146 -5.94 13.98 7.40
N LEU A 147 -6.38 15.20 7.06
CA LEU A 147 -5.52 16.19 6.39
C LEU A 147 -4.26 16.50 7.19
N VAL A 148 -4.38 16.69 8.50
CA VAL A 148 -3.23 16.95 9.38
C VAL A 148 -2.27 15.77 9.40
N ILE A 149 -2.80 14.53 9.54
CA ILE A 149 -2.00 13.30 9.54
C ILE A 149 -1.24 13.18 8.22
N VAL A 150 -1.90 13.37 7.11
CA VAL A 150 -1.33 13.27 5.76
C VAL A 150 -0.28 14.34 5.49
N ALA A 151 -0.47 15.55 6.01
CA ALA A 151 0.52 16.62 5.92
C ALA A 151 1.80 16.28 6.70
N GLU A 152 1.67 15.68 7.88
CA GLU A 152 2.82 15.19 8.66
C GLU A 152 3.55 14.04 7.96
N GLU A 153 2.81 13.10 7.38
CA GLU A 153 3.40 12.04 6.58
C GLU A 153 4.12 12.57 5.33
N ALA A 154 3.53 13.55 4.64
CA ALA A 154 4.15 14.19 3.48
C ALA A 154 5.43 14.96 3.87
N PHE A 155 5.44 15.62 5.01
CA PHE A 155 6.60 16.33 5.55
C PHE A 155 7.74 15.37 5.93
N THR A 156 7.42 14.24 6.55
CA THR A 156 8.41 13.26 7.01
C THR A 156 8.89 12.32 5.92
N ARG A 157 7.96 11.71 5.17
CA ARG A 157 8.22 10.64 4.20
C ARG A 157 8.18 11.08 2.75
N GLY A 158 7.68 12.28 2.48
CA GLY A 158 7.46 12.78 1.12
C GLY A 158 6.25 12.14 0.41
N ILE A 159 5.88 12.72 -0.73
CA ILE A 159 4.85 12.24 -1.66
C ILE A 159 5.48 11.89 -3.01
N SER A 160 4.75 11.17 -3.87
CA SER A 160 5.26 10.83 -5.21
C SER A 160 5.54 12.07 -6.04
N ALA A 161 6.68 12.12 -6.71
CA ALA A 161 7.05 13.25 -7.57
C ALA A 161 5.97 13.54 -8.62
N GLY A 162 5.68 14.81 -8.84
CA GLY A 162 4.67 15.29 -9.77
C GLY A 162 3.23 15.27 -9.26
N VAL A 163 3.00 14.86 -8.00
CA VAL A 163 1.69 14.95 -7.34
C VAL A 163 1.67 16.22 -6.48
N CYS A 164 0.68 17.09 -6.66
CA CYS A 164 0.48 18.22 -5.76
C CYS A 164 -0.09 17.76 -4.42
N PHE A 165 0.20 18.49 -3.35
CA PHE A 165 -0.22 18.12 -2.00
C PHE A 165 -1.74 18.03 -1.87
N ASP A 166 -2.50 18.95 -2.46
CA ASP A 166 -3.96 18.98 -2.37
C ASP A 166 -4.59 17.71 -2.96
N ALA A 167 -4.12 17.28 -4.13
CA ALA A 167 -4.60 16.04 -4.76
C ALA A 167 -4.26 14.81 -3.91
N TYR A 168 -3.07 14.80 -3.29
CA TYR A 168 -2.65 13.74 -2.38
C TYR A 168 -3.52 13.70 -1.13
N ALA A 169 -3.78 14.86 -0.49
CA ALA A 169 -4.61 15.01 0.68
C ALA A 169 -6.08 14.60 0.41
N CYS A 170 -6.68 15.11 -0.67
CA CYS A 170 -8.04 14.73 -1.05
C CYS A 170 -8.17 13.21 -1.31
N GLY A 171 -7.17 12.61 -1.94
CA GLY A 171 -7.12 11.15 -2.18
C GLY A 171 -7.04 10.34 -0.88
N ALA A 172 -6.26 10.78 0.10
CA ALA A 172 -6.13 10.14 1.41
C ALA A 172 -7.43 10.27 2.22
N VAL A 173 -8.00 11.47 2.29
CA VAL A 173 -9.29 11.74 2.94
C VAL A 173 -10.40 10.83 2.38
N LYS A 174 -10.51 10.75 1.05
CA LYS A 174 -11.47 9.84 0.42
C LYS A 174 -11.29 8.38 0.88
N LYS A 175 -10.07 7.89 0.93
CA LYS A 175 -9.76 6.53 1.40
C LYS A 175 -10.11 6.35 2.88
N ARG A 176 -9.83 7.34 3.72
CA ARG A 176 -10.16 7.33 5.15
C ARG A 176 -11.66 7.23 5.36
N LEU A 177 -12.45 8.09 4.74
CA LEU A 177 -13.89 8.10 4.84
C LEU A 177 -14.52 6.77 4.36
N LEU A 178 -14.01 6.19 3.25
CA LEU A 178 -14.46 4.87 2.80
C LEU A 178 -14.12 3.75 3.80
N ARG A 179 -12.99 3.82 4.50
CA ARG A 179 -12.64 2.85 5.55
C ARG A 179 -13.58 2.96 6.75
N LEU A 180 -13.89 4.17 7.19
CA LEU A 180 -14.87 4.41 8.25
C LEU A 180 -16.23 3.81 7.90
N ASN A 181 -16.74 4.07 6.72
CA ASN A 181 -18.00 3.51 6.25
C ASN A 181 -18.01 1.96 6.29
N ARG A 182 -16.92 1.33 5.85
CA ARG A 182 -16.78 -0.14 5.94
C ARG A 182 -16.72 -0.64 7.38
N TYR A 183 -15.98 0.05 8.23
CA TYR A 183 -15.86 -0.31 9.64
C TYR A 183 -17.23 -0.27 10.35
N HIS A 184 -17.97 0.80 10.21
CA HIS A 184 -19.30 0.92 10.82
C HIS A 184 -20.29 -0.08 10.23
N GLY A 185 -20.27 -0.33 8.92
CA GLY A 185 -21.09 -1.38 8.31
C GLY A 185 -20.77 -2.79 8.79
N GLN A 186 -19.51 -3.06 9.21
CA GLN A 186 -19.15 -4.32 9.86
C GLN A 186 -19.65 -4.40 11.31
N GLN A 187 -19.60 -3.29 12.06
CA GLN A 187 -20.07 -3.24 13.44
C GLN A 187 -21.60 -3.40 13.53
N CYS A 188 -22.34 -2.75 12.64
CA CYS A 188 -23.81 -2.91 12.55
C CYS A 188 -24.18 -4.38 12.31
N ARG A 189 -23.52 -5.05 11.34
CA ARG A 189 -23.77 -6.48 11.07
C ARG A 189 -23.42 -7.39 12.24
N LYS A 190 -22.37 -7.09 13.00
CA LYS A 190 -22.04 -7.85 14.21
C LYS A 190 -23.08 -7.65 15.30
N ALA A 191 -23.57 -6.43 15.49
CA ALA A 191 -24.62 -6.12 16.47
C ALA A 191 -25.93 -6.85 16.10
N GLU A 192 -26.33 -6.89 14.83
CA GLU A 192 -27.49 -7.65 14.35
C GLU A 192 -27.34 -9.15 14.64
N LEU A 193 -26.16 -9.75 14.40
CA LEU A 193 -25.92 -11.17 14.68
C LEU A 193 -26.01 -11.48 16.18
N VAL A 194 -25.39 -10.67 17.03
CA VAL A 194 -25.47 -10.84 18.49
C VAL A 194 -26.89 -10.69 18.98
N SER A 195 -27.66 -9.73 18.45
CA SER A 195 -29.06 -9.55 18.76
C SER A 195 -29.90 -10.77 18.35
N TYR A 196 -29.62 -11.35 17.17
CA TYR A 196 -30.34 -12.54 16.68
C TYR A 196 -30.04 -13.77 17.53
N GLU A 197 -28.79 -14.01 17.91
CA GLU A 197 -28.40 -15.12 18.80
C GLU A 197 -29.01 -15.00 20.21
N ALA A 198 -29.18 -13.77 20.71
CA ALA A 198 -29.83 -13.54 21.98
C ALA A 198 -31.35 -13.85 21.97
N TYR A 199 -32.00 -13.72 20.82
CA TYR A 199 -33.43 -14.03 20.64
C TYR A 199 -33.70 -15.51 20.31
N PHE A 200 -32.72 -16.22 19.74
CA PHE A 200 -32.83 -17.63 19.39
C PHE A 200 -31.65 -18.42 19.98
N PRO A 201 -31.63 -18.68 21.29
CA PRO A 201 -30.61 -19.56 21.84
C PRO A 201 -30.78 -20.94 21.22
N LEU A 202 -29.73 -21.42 20.56
CA LEU A 202 -29.69 -22.79 20.04
C LEU A 202 -29.74 -23.77 21.21
N HIS A 203 -30.86 -24.49 21.34
CA HIS A 203 -31.02 -25.60 22.27
C HIS A 203 -30.38 -26.86 21.68
#